data_2e391a0600b55fa49cc4977260ae60c1
#
_entry.id   2e391a0600b55fa49cc4977260ae60c1
#
_cell.length_a   1.000
_cell.length_b   1.000
_cell.length_c   1.000
_cell.angle_alpha   90.00
_cell.angle_beta   90.00
_cell.angle_gamma   90.00
#
_symmetry.space_group_name_H-M   'P 1'
#
loop_
_entity.id
_entity.type
_entity.pdbx_description
1 polymer ?
#
loop_
_entity_poly.entity_id
_entity_poly.type
_entity_poly.pdbx_seq_one_letter_code
_entity_poly.pdbx_strand_id
1 'polypeptide(L)'
;MDAVRTVFRILSLSVGIQIILSSSGSIFQAAGDTRSLFVCGVFSSVLNVTGILLGIFYFGTLTAVASCIVVTFSINFIQCYWQMYRITFRRSAWPFIRQLISPFIISILIALALIPMQYALEGMNIFVTIIAKSIVSFIIFGIYIQMTHEYDIIGKVRSILCKR
;
A
#
# COMPACT_ATOMS: atom_id res chain seq x y z
N MET A 1 -0.91 -4.52 27.00
CA MET A 1 -1.69 -4.47 25.74
C MET A 1 -1.26 -3.36 24.78
N ASP A 2 -0.62 -2.30 25.28
CA ASP A 2 -0.20 -1.14 24.45
C ASP A 2 0.90 -1.48 23.42
N ALA A 3 1.82 -2.39 23.74
CA ALA A 3 2.86 -2.81 22.81
C ALA A 3 2.29 -3.49 21.55
N VAL A 4 1.29 -4.34 21.70
CA VAL A 4 0.64 -5.01 20.57
C VAL A 4 -0.12 -4.01 19.68
N ARG A 5 -0.78 -3.03 20.29
CA ARG A 5 -1.48 -1.96 19.58
C ARG A 5 -0.50 -1.11 18.76
N THR A 6 0.64 -0.78 19.32
CA THR A 6 1.68 -0.01 18.64
C THR A 6 2.28 -0.79 17.47
N VAL A 7 2.62 -2.05 17.69
CA VAL A 7 3.14 -2.94 16.63
C VAL A 7 2.13 -3.07 15.48
N PHE A 8 0.86 -3.27 15.79
CA PHE A 8 -0.18 -3.39 14.78
C PHE A 8 -0.33 -2.10 13.94
N ARG A 9 -0.24 -0.93 14.58
CA ARG A 9 -0.26 0.37 13.87
C ARG A 9 0.92 0.52 12.92
N ILE A 10 2.12 0.14 13.35
CA ILE A 10 3.34 0.22 12.54
C ILE A 10 3.24 -0.73 11.35
N LEU A 11 2.83 -1.98 11.58
CA LEU A 11 2.70 -2.97 10.52
C LEU A 11 1.60 -2.62 9.52
N SER A 12 0.49 -2.05 9.97
CA SER A 12 -0.59 -1.63 9.06
C SER A 12 -0.13 -0.58 8.04
N LEU A 13 0.86 0.26 8.41
CA LEU A 13 1.46 1.21 7.47
C LEU A 13 2.20 0.50 6.32
N SER A 14 2.81 -0.66 6.60
CA SER A 14 3.54 -1.43 5.58
C SER A 14 2.63 -2.19 4.62
N VAL A 15 1.37 -2.42 4.98
CA VAL A 15 0.43 -3.21 4.15
C VAL A 15 0.23 -2.57 2.78
N GLY A 16 0.11 -1.25 2.70
CA GLY A 16 -0.01 -0.54 1.43
C GLY A 16 1.20 -0.78 0.52
N ILE A 17 2.41 -0.72 1.07
CA ILE A 17 3.66 -0.99 0.34
C ILE A 17 3.72 -2.45 -0.12
N GLN A 18 3.30 -3.39 0.73
CA GLN A 18 3.29 -4.81 0.41
C GLN A 18 2.32 -5.15 -0.73
N ILE A 19 1.12 -4.56 -0.74
CA ILE A 19 0.14 -4.76 -1.81
C ILE A 19 0.71 -4.30 -3.15
N ILE A 20 1.35 -3.14 -3.18
CA ILE A 20 1.97 -2.63 -4.41
C ILE A 20 3.15 -3.52 -4.83
N LEU A 21 4.00 -3.94 -3.90
CA LEU A 21 5.12 -4.85 -4.17
C LEU A 21 4.66 -6.20 -4.70
N SER A 22 3.54 -6.73 -4.22
CA SER A 22 3.02 -8.03 -4.68
C SER A 22 2.66 -8.04 -6.16
N SER A 23 2.27 -6.90 -6.72
CA SER A 23 1.97 -6.76 -8.16
C SER A 23 3.22 -6.68 -9.04
N SER A 24 4.39 -6.34 -8.47
CA SER A 24 5.63 -6.19 -9.24
C SER A 24 6.09 -7.51 -9.89
N GLY A 25 5.86 -8.63 -9.22
CA GLY A 25 6.19 -9.96 -9.75
C GLY A 25 5.49 -10.28 -11.07
N SER A 26 4.19 -10.01 -11.15
CA SER A 26 3.40 -10.22 -12.38
C SER A 26 3.83 -9.27 -13.50
N ILE A 27 4.26 -8.06 -13.17
CA ILE A 27 4.77 -7.08 -14.15
C ILE A 27 6.09 -7.56 -14.76
N PHE A 28 7.04 -8.04 -13.95
CA PHE A 28 8.30 -8.61 -14.45
C PHE A 28 8.06 -9.85 -15.32
N GLN A 29 7.12 -10.72 -14.95
CA GLN A 29 6.74 -11.90 -15.73
C GLN A 29 6.11 -11.49 -17.07
N ALA A 30 5.21 -10.52 -17.08
CA ALA A 30 4.60 -10.02 -18.30
C ALA A 30 5.61 -9.35 -19.25
N ALA A 31 6.66 -8.73 -18.68
CA ALA A 31 7.76 -8.16 -19.45
C ALA A 31 8.79 -9.20 -19.93
N GLY A 32 8.67 -10.47 -19.52
CA GLY A 32 9.63 -11.53 -19.84
C GLY A 32 10.98 -11.42 -19.15
N ASP A 33 11.12 -10.52 -18.14
CA ASP A 33 12.37 -10.25 -17.44
C ASP A 33 12.47 -11.05 -16.13
N THR A 34 12.63 -12.37 -16.30
CA THR A 34 12.79 -13.30 -15.17
C THR A 34 14.07 -13.07 -14.37
N ARG A 35 15.11 -12.54 -15.01
CA ARG A 35 16.37 -12.22 -14.33
C ARG A 35 16.20 -11.10 -13.32
N SER A 36 15.55 -10.01 -13.71
CA SER A 36 15.27 -8.90 -12.79
C SER A 36 14.35 -9.33 -11.66
N LEU A 37 13.34 -10.19 -11.95
CA LEU A 37 12.48 -10.77 -10.93
C LEU A 37 13.27 -11.57 -9.89
N PHE A 38 14.18 -12.43 -10.35
CA PHE A 38 15.03 -13.23 -9.45
C PHE A 38 15.94 -12.35 -8.57
N VAL A 39 16.60 -11.35 -9.16
CA VAL A 39 17.46 -10.41 -8.42
C VAL A 39 16.67 -9.64 -7.37
N CYS A 40 15.48 -9.13 -7.73
CA CYS A 40 14.59 -8.46 -6.77
C CYS A 40 14.18 -9.41 -5.63
N GLY A 41 13.86 -10.66 -5.94
CA GLY A 41 13.47 -11.65 -4.94
C GLY A 41 14.59 -11.98 -3.96
N VAL A 42 15.81 -12.22 -4.45
CA VAL A 42 16.99 -12.48 -3.61
C VAL A 42 17.31 -11.27 -2.73
N PHE A 43 17.31 -10.07 -3.31
CA PHE A 43 17.58 -8.84 -2.56
C PHE A 43 16.52 -8.62 -1.47
N SER A 44 15.23 -8.81 -1.80
CA SER A 44 14.13 -8.72 -0.84
C SER A 44 14.30 -9.70 0.32
N SER A 45 14.66 -10.95 0.03
CA SER A 45 14.87 -11.98 1.05
C SER A 45 16.02 -11.65 1.99
N VAL A 46 17.16 -11.24 1.44
CA VAL A 46 18.33 -10.83 2.23
C VAL A 46 18.00 -9.63 3.10
N LEU A 47 17.34 -8.62 2.54
CA LEU A 47 16.94 -7.42 3.28
C LEU A 47 15.98 -7.74 4.44
N ASN A 48 14.97 -8.58 4.19
CA ASN A 48 14.00 -8.95 5.22
C ASN A 48 14.66 -9.75 6.35
N VAL A 49 15.47 -10.76 6.02
CA VAL A 49 16.19 -11.55 7.04
C VAL A 49 17.11 -10.65 7.86
N THR A 50 17.90 -9.80 7.19
CA THR A 50 18.82 -8.87 7.88
C THR A 50 18.03 -7.89 8.76
N GLY A 51 16.94 -7.32 8.30
CA GLY A 51 16.12 -6.39 9.06
C GLY A 51 15.50 -7.03 10.31
N ILE A 52 15.00 -8.26 10.20
CA ILE A 52 14.45 -9.01 11.34
C ILE A 52 15.56 -9.32 12.35
N LEU A 53 16.71 -9.82 11.90
CA LEU A 53 17.85 -10.12 12.77
C LEU A 53 18.36 -8.88 13.50
N LEU A 54 18.50 -7.76 12.82
CA LEU A 54 18.88 -6.49 13.44
C LEU A 54 17.82 -6.04 14.47
N GLY A 55 16.54 -6.17 14.16
CA GLY A 55 15.46 -5.85 15.09
C GLY A 55 15.51 -6.69 16.36
N ILE A 56 15.82 -7.98 16.25
CA ILE A 56 15.88 -8.91 17.40
C ILE A 56 17.17 -8.71 18.21
N PHE A 57 18.34 -8.77 17.55
CA PHE A 57 19.63 -8.81 18.25
C PHE A 57 20.08 -7.45 18.76
N TYR A 58 19.76 -6.36 18.06
CA TYR A 58 20.23 -5.03 18.44
C TYR A 58 19.25 -4.27 19.33
N PHE A 59 17.97 -4.37 19.06
CA PHE A 59 16.96 -3.62 19.80
C PHE A 59 16.16 -4.45 20.81
N GLY A 60 16.02 -5.73 20.63
CA GLY A 60 15.37 -6.64 21.57
C GLY A 60 13.89 -6.36 21.88
N THR A 61 13.24 -5.43 21.13
CA THR A 61 11.84 -5.05 21.36
C THR A 61 10.97 -5.37 20.14
N LEU A 62 9.76 -5.81 20.40
CA LEU A 62 8.79 -6.15 19.35
C LEU A 62 8.46 -4.96 18.44
N THR A 63 8.41 -3.77 19.01
CA THR A 63 8.15 -2.52 18.29
C THR A 63 9.29 -2.17 17.34
N ALA A 64 10.54 -2.41 17.75
CA ALA A 64 11.71 -2.18 16.93
C ALA A 64 11.77 -3.16 15.75
N VAL A 65 11.45 -4.44 15.97
CA VAL A 65 11.32 -5.42 14.88
C VAL A 65 10.29 -4.99 13.86
N ALA A 66 9.11 -4.54 14.31
CA ALA A 66 8.07 -4.03 13.43
C ALA A 66 8.54 -2.80 12.62
N SER A 67 9.27 -1.88 13.25
CA SER A 67 9.85 -0.72 12.58
C SER A 67 10.90 -1.11 11.54
N CYS A 68 11.79 -2.05 11.86
CA CYS A 68 12.78 -2.59 10.92
C CYS A 68 12.09 -3.24 9.70
N ILE A 69 11.00 -3.97 9.90
CA ILE A 69 10.22 -4.55 8.80
C ILE A 69 9.67 -3.47 7.88
N VAL A 70 9.10 -2.40 8.41
CA VAL A 70 8.59 -1.27 7.59
C VAL A 70 9.70 -0.63 6.78
N VAL A 71 10.87 -0.42 7.39
CA VAL A 71 12.05 0.16 6.71
C VAL A 71 12.53 -0.78 5.59
N THR A 72 12.65 -2.08 5.86
CA THR A 72 13.07 -3.05 4.83
C THR A 72 12.10 -3.13 3.67
N PHE A 73 10.79 -3.10 3.91
CA PHE A 73 9.80 -3.03 2.84
C PHE A 73 9.88 -1.74 2.03
N SER A 74 10.14 -0.61 2.68
CA SER A 74 10.31 0.68 2.00
C SER A 74 11.55 0.68 1.09
N ILE A 75 12.68 0.16 1.56
CA ILE A 75 13.90 0.02 0.77
C ILE A 75 13.67 -0.93 -0.40
N ASN A 76 13.05 -2.08 -0.15
CA ASN A 76 12.73 -3.07 -1.17
C ASN A 76 11.79 -2.50 -2.25
N PHE A 77 10.81 -1.69 -1.85
CA PHE A 77 9.92 -0.99 -2.76
C PHE A 77 10.70 -0.06 -3.70
N ILE A 78 11.55 0.79 -3.17
CA ILE A 78 12.35 1.72 -3.96
C ILE A 78 13.26 0.96 -4.94
N GLN A 79 13.95 -0.08 -4.46
CA GLN A 79 14.86 -0.88 -5.27
C GLN A 79 14.12 -1.62 -6.39
N CYS A 80 13.00 -2.29 -6.08
CA CYS A 80 12.22 -3.07 -7.04
C CYS A 80 11.67 -2.18 -8.16
N TYR A 81 11.10 -1.01 -7.82
CA TYR A 81 10.57 -0.09 -8.81
C TYR A 81 11.66 0.62 -9.60
N TRP A 82 12.80 0.97 -8.98
CA TRP A 82 13.95 1.51 -9.69
C TRP A 82 14.48 0.52 -10.75
N GLN A 83 14.60 -0.76 -10.36
CA GLN A 83 15.04 -1.82 -11.26
C GLN A 83 14.04 -2.05 -12.41
N MET A 84 12.75 -2.07 -12.10
CA MET A 84 11.68 -2.23 -13.08
C MET A 84 11.72 -1.12 -14.14
N TYR A 85 11.83 0.15 -13.74
CA TYR A 85 11.83 1.25 -14.70
C TYR A 85 13.15 1.38 -15.46
N ARG A 86 14.28 1.24 -14.80
CA ARG A 86 15.60 1.42 -15.45
C ARG A 86 16.04 0.24 -16.29
N ILE A 87 15.79 -0.98 -15.84
CA ILE A 87 16.32 -2.19 -16.48
C ILE A 87 15.26 -2.81 -17.38
N THR A 88 14.06 -3.07 -16.87
CA THR A 88 13.01 -3.80 -17.60
C THR A 88 12.34 -2.91 -18.66
N PHE A 89 11.88 -1.73 -18.28
CA PHE A 89 11.20 -0.83 -19.21
C PHE A 89 12.12 0.17 -19.93
N ARG A 90 13.33 0.37 -19.45
CA ARG A 90 14.30 1.35 -19.96
C ARG A 90 13.69 2.75 -20.13
N ARG A 91 12.78 3.14 -19.25
CA ARG A 91 12.05 4.42 -19.25
C ARG A 91 12.25 5.14 -17.93
N SER A 92 11.95 6.44 -17.92
CA SER A 92 11.98 7.24 -16.70
C SER A 92 10.87 6.80 -15.73
N ALA A 93 11.18 6.78 -14.43
CA ALA A 93 10.19 6.49 -13.37
C ALA A 93 9.23 7.66 -13.09
N TRP A 94 9.43 8.82 -13.73
CA TRP A 94 8.65 10.04 -13.49
C TRP A 94 7.13 9.87 -13.69
N PRO A 95 6.64 9.21 -14.76
CA PRO A 95 5.22 8.98 -14.96
C PRO A 95 4.58 8.15 -13.82
N PHE A 96 5.35 7.19 -13.26
CA PHE A 96 4.88 6.39 -12.14
C PHE A 96 4.74 7.19 -10.85
N ILE A 97 5.74 8.03 -10.54
CA ILE A 97 5.69 8.92 -9.37
C ILE A 97 4.46 9.83 -9.46
N ARG A 98 4.19 10.38 -10.64
CA ARG A 98 2.99 11.21 -10.86
C ARG A 98 1.69 10.43 -10.64
N GLN A 99 1.65 9.17 -11.06
CA GLN A 99 0.47 8.32 -10.88
C GLN A 99 0.28 7.87 -9.42
N LEU A 100 1.36 7.86 -8.63
CA LEU A 100 1.31 7.54 -7.20
C LEU A 100 0.73 8.69 -6.37
N ILE A 101 0.72 9.92 -6.89
CA ILE A 101 0.18 11.10 -6.20
C ILE A 101 -1.33 10.95 -5.97
N SER A 102 -2.07 10.42 -6.94
CA SER A 102 -3.52 10.24 -6.85
C SER A 102 -3.93 9.36 -5.65
N PRO A 103 -3.42 8.13 -5.47
CA PRO A 103 -3.73 7.32 -4.30
C PRO A 103 -3.23 7.91 -2.97
N PHE A 104 -2.14 8.70 -2.98
CA PHE A 104 -1.70 9.41 -1.79
C PHE A 104 -2.70 10.49 -1.35
N ILE A 105 -3.22 11.27 -2.28
CA ILE A 105 -4.24 12.30 -2.00
C ILE A 105 -5.49 11.64 -1.43
N ILE A 106 -5.97 10.53 -2.01
CA ILE A 106 -7.13 9.79 -1.49
C ILE A 106 -6.89 9.33 -0.06
N SER A 107 -5.72 8.75 0.20
CA SER A 107 -5.37 8.24 1.54
C SER A 107 -5.36 9.35 2.59
N ILE A 108 -4.85 10.53 2.26
CA ILE A 108 -4.86 11.70 3.13
C ILE A 108 -6.29 12.19 3.37
N LEU A 109 -7.11 12.24 2.33
CA LEU A 109 -8.52 12.66 2.42
C LEU A 109 -9.34 11.73 3.31
N ILE A 110 -9.17 10.42 3.15
CA ILE A 110 -9.80 9.41 4.00
C ILE A 110 -9.31 9.54 5.45
N ALA A 111 -8.02 9.71 5.66
CA ALA A 111 -7.45 9.87 7.00
C ALA A 111 -8.01 11.11 7.71
N LEU A 112 -8.09 12.25 7.00
CA LEU A 112 -8.68 13.49 7.52
C LEU A 112 -10.15 13.35 7.88
N ALA A 113 -10.92 12.56 7.12
CA ALA A 113 -12.33 12.30 7.41
C ALA A 113 -12.52 11.34 8.59
N LEU A 114 -11.62 10.36 8.76
CA LEU A 114 -11.73 9.36 9.82
C LEU A 114 -11.29 9.87 11.19
N ILE A 115 -10.39 10.88 11.25
CA ILE A 115 -9.91 11.46 12.52
C ILE A 115 -11.08 12.05 13.35
N PRO A 116 -11.88 13.00 12.83
CA PRO A 116 -13.00 13.56 13.59
C PRO A 116 -14.06 12.51 13.91
N MET A 117 -14.27 11.55 13.02
CA MET A 117 -15.22 10.47 13.24
C MET A 117 -14.82 9.54 14.40
N GLN A 118 -13.53 9.45 14.71
CA GLN A 118 -13.06 8.69 15.87
C GLN A 118 -13.53 9.32 17.18
N TYR A 119 -13.50 10.64 17.29
CA TYR A 119 -14.00 11.37 18.48
C TYR A 119 -15.53 11.35 18.57
N ALA A 120 -16.22 11.42 17.44
CA ALA A 120 -17.69 11.40 17.41
C ALA A 120 -18.29 10.04 17.77
N LEU A 121 -17.56 8.95 17.57
CA LEU A 121 -18.00 7.58 17.83
C LEU A 121 -17.38 7.00 19.11
N GLU A 122 -16.72 7.81 19.93
CA GLU A 122 -16.24 7.38 21.26
C GLU A 122 -17.42 7.00 22.14
N GLY A 123 -17.46 5.73 22.58
CA GLY A 123 -18.53 5.19 23.42
C GLY A 123 -19.56 4.32 22.68
N MET A 124 -19.51 4.24 21.35
CA MET A 124 -20.38 3.34 20.59
C MET A 124 -19.78 1.93 20.45
N ASN A 125 -20.66 0.96 20.14
CA ASN A 125 -20.28 -0.43 19.94
C ASN A 125 -19.20 -0.52 18.83
N ILE A 126 -18.12 -1.30 19.09
CA ILE A 126 -16.96 -1.40 18.20
C ILE A 126 -17.35 -1.84 16.78
N PHE A 127 -18.37 -2.72 16.65
CA PHE A 127 -18.88 -3.17 15.36
C PHE A 127 -19.54 -2.04 14.56
N VAL A 128 -20.33 -1.20 15.22
CA VAL A 128 -21.00 -0.04 14.60
C VAL A 128 -19.94 0.95 14.11
N THR A 129 -18.91 1.19 14.92
CA THR A 129 -17.80 2.08 14.58
C THR A 129 -17.03 1.60 13.36
N ILE A 130 -16.74 0.30 13.24
CA ILE A 130 -16.04 -0.28 12.11
C ILE A 130 -16.88 -0.17 10.83
N ILE A 131 -18.17 -0.53 10.91
CA ILE A 131 -19.07 -0.46 9.75
C ILE A 131 -19.22 0.99 9.28
N ALA A 132 -19.45 1.93 10.19
CA ALA A 132 -19.59 3.34 9.85
C ALA A 132 -18.33 3.90 9.18
N LYS A 133 -17.13 3.62 9.73
CA LYS A 133 -15.86 4.03 9.14
C LYS A 133 -15.62 3.41 7.76
N SER A 134 -16.01 2.14 7.57
CA SER A 134 -15.89 1.48 6.27
C SER A 134 -16.80 2.11 5.23
N ILE A 135 -18.06 2.38 5.57
CA ILE A 135 -19.01 3.04 4.66
C ILE A 135 -18.50 4.42 4.23
N VAL A 136 -18.05 5.23 5.18
CA VAL A 136 -17.51 6.58 4.88
C VAL A 136 -16.29 6.49 3.97
N SER A 137 -15.36 5.55 4.23
CA SER A 137 -14.19 5.34 3.38
C SER A 137 -14.59 4.94 1.95
N PHE A 138 -15.56 4.05 1.79
CA PHE A 138 -16.08 3.65 0.48
C PHE A 138 -16.76 4.80 -0.27
N ILE A 139 -17.52 5.64 0.42
CA ILE A 139 -18.17 6.81 -0.18
C ILE A 139 -17.13 7.81 -0.66
N ILE A 140 -16.14 8.16 0.16
CA ILE A 140 -15.06 9.09 -0.22
C ILE A 140 -14.28 8.56 -1.41
N PHE A 141 -13.93 7.27 -1.39
CA PHE A 141 -13.23 6.61 -2.48
C PHE A 141 -14.04 6.62 -3.79
N GLY A 142 -15.33 6.32 -3.71
CA GLY A 142 -16.24 6.35 -4.87
C GLY A 142 -16.40 7.75 -5.48
N ILE A 143 -16.59 8.77 -4.64
CA ILE A 143 -16.71 10.17 -5.09
C ILE A 143 -15.39 10.62 -5.75
N TYR A 144 -14.25 10.29 -5.16
CA TYR A 144 -12.95 10.69 -5.71
C TYR A 144 -12.70 10.06 -7.09
N ILE A 145 -12.94 8.75 -7.26
CA ILE A 145 -12.79 8.07 -8.55
C ILE A 145 -13.69 8.71 -9.61
N GLN A 146 -14.91 9.08 -9.23
CA GLN A 146 -15.85 9.72 -10.16
C GLN A 146 -15.44 11.12 -10.54
N MET A 147 -14.83 11.89 -9.62
CA MET A 147 -14.35 13.25 -9.89
C MET A 147 -13.05 13.25 -10.73
N THR A 148 -12.19 12.27 -10.56
CA THR A 148 -10.88 12.24 -11.24
C THR A 148 -10.97 11.70 -12.67
N HIS A 149 -12.13 11.18 -13.11
CA HIS A 149 -12.35 10.58 -14.44
C HIS A 149 -11.28 9.54 -14.86
N GLU A 150 -10.45 9.08 -13.93
CA GLU A 150 -9.43 8.07 -14.20
C GLU A 150 -10.03 6.69 -14.57
N TYR A 151 -11.25 6.44 -14.10
CA TYR A 151 -12.01 5.25 -14.47
C TYR A 151 -13.45 5.65 -14.82
N ASP A 152 -13.78 5.58 -16.09
CA ASP A 152 -15.16 5.78 -16.58
C ASP A 152 -16.03 4.54 -16.25
N ILE A 153 -16.20 4.32 -14.91
CA ILE A 153 -16.94 3.17 -14.38
C ILE A 153 -18.39 3.23 -14.84
N ILE A 154 -18.97 4.43 -14.84
CA ILE A 154 -20.38 4.63 -15.24
C ILE A 154 -20.54 4.35 -16.73
N GLY A 155 -19.63 4.80 -17.58
CA GLY A 155 -19.64 4.51 -19.02
C GLY A 155 -19.48 3.01 -19.30
N LYS A 156 -18.57 2.33 -18.60
CA LYS A 156 -18.39 0.87 -18.74
C LYS A 156 -19.58 0.08 -18.22
N VAL A 157 -20.13 0.40 -17.07
CA VAL A 157 -21.32 -0.25 -16.51
C VAL A 157 -22.51 -0.05 -17.44
N ARG A 158 -22.72 1.17 -17.95
CA ARG A 158 -23.78 1.47 -18.91
C ARG A 158 -23.60 0.70 -20.23
N SER A 159 -22.36 0.55 -20.71
CA SER A 159 -22.09 -0.23 -21.93
C SER A 159 -22.30 -1.72 -21.75
N ILE A 160 -22.10 -2.27 -20.55
CA ILE A 160 -22.37 -3.67 -20.22
C ILE A 160 -23.87 -3.92 -20.07
N LEU A 161 -24.60 -2.99 -19.44
CA LEU A 161 -26.05 -3.08 -19.27
C LEU A 161 -26.82 -2.85 -20.58
N CYS A 162 -26.29 -2.03 -21.50
CA CYS A 162 -26.93 -1.75 -22.78
C CYS A 162 -26.60 -2.79 -23.87
N LYS A 163 -25.73 -3.77 -23.59
CA LYS A 163 -25.32 -4.83 -24.49
C LYS A 163 -26.08 -6.14 -24.25
N ARG A 164 -27.15 -6.08 -23.48
CA ARG A 164 -28.12 -7.14 -23.26
C ARG A 164 -29.46 -6.68 -23.86
#